data_452d952143edad75d61465e0610ff45d
#
_entry.id   452d952143edad75d61465e0610ff45d
#
_cell.length_a   1.000
_cell.length_b   1.000
_cell.length_c   1.000
_cell.angle_alpha   90.00
_cell.angle_beta   90.00
_cell.angle_gamma   90.00
#
_symmetry.space_group_name_H-M   'P 1'
#
loop_
_entity.id
_entity.type
_entity.pdbx_description
1 polymer ?
#
loop_
_entity_poly.entity_id
_entity_poly.type
_entity_poly.pdbx_seq_one_letter_code
_entity_poly.pdbx_strand_id
1 'polypeptide(L)'
;NDNSTTSSILSKSLNHHVELYKEKYPDLTNLIYPWECMNLYNIQKYEPEQGYHAPHCECMDGTTPRILAWMFYLNTVTDKGGTHFTNYDITTDAVEGRLVIWPAYWTHTHHGIASPTQIKYIATGWYEFKQKGLQLNEYFDEAVKQSQ
;
A
#
# COMPACT_ATOMS: atom_id res chain seq x y z
N ASN A 1 25.49 4.52 -8.13
CA ASN A 1 25.52 5.05 -6.76
C ASN A 1 24.21 5.74 -6.32
N ASP A 2 23.21 5.92 -7.19
CA ASP A 2 22.01 6.72 -6.85
C ASP A 2 20.85 5.92 -6.26
N ASN A 3 20.82 4.60 -6.40
CA ASN A 3 19.71 3.77 -5.90
C ASN A 3 19.58 3.79 -4.37
N SER A 4 20.68 3.91 -3.62
CA SER A 4 20.64 3.96 -2.16
C SER A 4 20.06 5.27 -1.63
N THR A 5 20.31 6.38 -2.30
CA THR A 5 19.80 7.70 -1.92
C THR A 5 18.30 7.81 -2.16
N THR A 6 17.82 7.40 -3.33
CA THR A 6 16.37 7.39 -3.66
C THR A 6 15.60 6.49 -2.72
N SER A 7 16.08 5.27 -2.47
CA SER A 7 15.48 4.33 -1.52
C SER A 7 15.42 4.92 -0.11
N SER A 8 16.48 5.61 0.33
CA SER A 8 16.51 6.28 1.63
C SER A 8 15.48 7.41 1.75
N ILE A 9 15.29 8.21 0.70
CA ILE A 9 14.32 9.32 0.69
C ILE A 9 12.89 8.76 0.76
N LEU A 10 12.56 7.78 -0.08
CA LEU A 10 11.24 7.14 -0.08
C LEU A 10 10.94 6.50 1.27
N SER A 11 11.91 5.76 1.85
CA SER A 11 11.74 5.10 3.15
C SER A 11 11.52 6.09 4.29
N LYS A 12 12.26 7.19 4.33
CA LYS A 12 12.08 8.23 5.35
C LYS A 12 10.70 8.89 5.26
N SER A 13 10.28 9.25 4.05
CA SER A 13 8.96 9.83 3.82
C SER A 13 7.85 8.84 4.18
N LEU A 14 7.96 7.59 3.73
CA LEU A 14 6.99 6.53 4.03
C LEU A 14 6.87 6.29 5.54
N ASN A 15 7.98 6.14 6.26
CA ASN A 15 7.98 5.93 7.70
C ASN A 15 7.32 7.08 8.45
N HIS A 16 7.59 8.33 8.08
CA HIS A 16 6.94 9.48 8.69
C HIS A 16 5.42 9.46 8.48
N HIS A 17 4.97 9.23 7.25
CA HIS A 17 3.54 9.29 6.92
C HIS A 17 2.75 8.08 7.43
N VAL A 18 3.39 6.92 7.57
CA VAL A 18 2.71 5.77 8.19
C VAL A 18 2.49 5.97 9.68
N GLU A 19 3.38 6.69 10.38
CA GLU A 19 3.12 7.05 11.79
C GLU A 19 1.90 8.00 11.89
N LEU A 20 1.79 9.01 11.02
CA LEU A 20 0.59 9.85 10.94
C LEU A 20 -0.68 9.05 10.61
N TYR A 21 -0.55 8.03 9.75
CA TYR A 21 -1.65 7.12 9.43
C TYR A 21 -2.10 6.31 10.66
N LYS A 22 -1.16 5.81 11.47
CA LYS A 22 -1.43 5.10 12.74
C LYS A 22 -2.09 6.02 13.77
N GLU A 23 -1.66 7.27 13.88
CA GLU A 23 -2.30 8.26 14.77
C GLU A 23 -3.77 8.47 14.40
N LYS A 24 -4.07 8.52 13.10
CA LYS A 24 -5.44 8.65 12.59
C LYS A 24 -6.28 7.39 12.78
N TYR A 25 -5.65 6.22 12.74
CA TYR A 25 -6.29 4.91 12.84
C TYR A 25 -5.62 4.05 13.91
N PRO A 26 -5.82 4.38 15.21
CA PRO A 26 -5.10 3.74 16.31
C PRO A 26 -5.34 2.23 16.41
N ASP A 27 -6.44 1.72 15.89
CA ASP A 27 -6.76 0.30 15.86
C ASP A 27 -5.72 -0.53 15.08
N LEU A 28 -5.03 0.08 14.12
CA LEU A 28 -3.89 -0.54 13.42
C LEU A 28 -2.74 -0.95 14.35
N THR A 29 -2.65 -0.34 15.53
CA THR A 29 -1.62 -0.63 16.52
C THR A 29 -2.19 -1.41 17.71
N ASN A 30 -3.44 -1.11 18.10
CA ASN A 30 -4.00 -1.58 19.37
C ASN A 30 -4.76 -2.90 19.22
N LEU A 31 -5.39 -3.17 18.06
CA LEU A 31 -6.30 -4.29 17.87
C LEU A 31 -5.81 -5.36 16.91
N ILE A 32 -4.72 -5.13 16.21
CA ILE A 32 -4.23 -6.09 15.22
C ILE A 32 -2.81 -6.57 15.51
N TYR A 33 -2.45 -7.69 14.90
CA TYR A 33 -1.11 -8.27 14.99
C TYR A 33 -0.04 -7.28 14.52
N PRO A 34 1.19 -7.39 15.06
CA PRO A 34 2.33 -6.63 14.58
C PRO A 34 2.54 -6.82 13.07
N TRP A 35 2.81 -5.74 12.39
CA TRP A 35 3.07 -5.68 10.96
C TRP A 35 4.27 -4.79 10.67
N GLU A 36 4.85 -4.95 9.50
CA GLU A 36 6.05 -4.21 9.07
C GLU A 36 6.05 -3.93 7.59
N CYS A 37 6.83 -2.96 7.17
CA CYS A 37 7.05 -2.67 5.77
C CYS A 37 7.85 -3.81 5.13
N MET A 38 7.41 -4.26 3.97
CA MET A 38 8.21 -5.16 3.14
C MET A 38 9.51 -4.46 2.71
N ASN A 39 10.61 -5.21 2.71
CA ASN A 39 11.91 -4.69 2.28
C ASN A 39 12.00 -4.49 0.76
N LEU A 40 11.06 -5.04 0.01
CA LEU A 40 11.00 -4.94 -1.45
C LEU A 40 9.82 -4.08 -1.87
N TYR A 41 10.04 -3.23 -2.86
CA TYR A 41 9.03 -2.43 -3.51
C TYR A 41 9.27 -2.43 -5.03
N ASN A 42 8.24 -2.12 -5.79
CA ASN A 42 8.30 -2.08 -7.23
C ASN A 42 8.39 -0.62 -7.71
N ILE A 43 9.28 -0.37 -8.68
CA ILE A 43 9.22 0.83 -9.51
C ILE A 43 8.61 0.42 -10.84
N GLN A 44 7.51 1.07 -11.22
CA GLN A 44 6.76 0.76 -12.41
C GLN A 44 6.73 1.97 -13.35
N LYS A 45 7.00 1.71 -14.62
CA LYS A 45 6.85 2.66 -15.71
C LYS A 45 5.67 2.24 -16.57
N TYR A 46 4.80 3.18 -16.87
CA TYR A 46 3.69 3.01 -17.80
C TYR A 46 3.86 3.99 -18.96
N GLU A 47 3.95 3.47 -20.15
CA GLU A 47 3.89 4.26 -21.38
C GLU A 47 2.47 4.82 -21.59
N PRO A 48 2.26 5.82 -22.47
CA PRO A 48 0.93 6.25 -22.84
C PRO A 48 0.01 5.07 -23.16
N GLU A 49 -1.26 5.16 -22.69
CA GLU A 49 -2.30 4.14 -22.80
C GLU A 49 -2.07 2.88 -21.94
N GLN A 50 -0.92 2.75 -21.27
CA GLN A 50 -0.66 1.64 -20.35
C GLN A 50 -1.13 1.97 -18.91
N GLY A 51 -1.60 0.93 -18.23
CA GLY A 51 -2.02 1.00 -16.84
C GLY A 51 -2.44 -0.36 -16.32
N TYR A 52 -2.57 -0.47 -15.00
CA TYR A 52 -3.18 -1.63 -14.37
C TYR A 52 -4.69 -1.40 -14.28
N HIS A 53 -5.41 -1.80 -15.35
CA HIS A 53 -6.83 -1.48 -15.54
C HIS A 53 -7.80 -2.39 -14.79
N ALA A 54 -7.35 -3.60 -14.41
CA ALA A 54 -8.21 -4.55 -13.72
C ALA A 54 -8.48 -4.08 -12.29
N PRO A 55 -9.75 -3.92 -11.86
CA PRO A 55 -10.08 -3.67 -10.46
C PRO A 55 -9.57 -4.80 -9.59
N HIS A 56 -8.83 -4.46 -8.53
CA HIS A 56 -8.22 -5.44 -7.63
C HIS A 56 -8.07 -4.86 -6.21
N CYS A 57 -7.83 -5.73 -5.26
CA CYS A 57 -7.27 -5.41 -3.95
C CYS A 57 -5.92 -6.11 -3.78
N GLU A 58 -5.16 -5.75 -2.76
CA GLU A 58 -3.80 -6.25 -2.58
C GLU A 58 -3.73 -7.54 -1.75
N CYS A 59 -4.77 -7.81 -0.96
CA CYS A 59 -4.89 -9.03 -0.15
C CYS A 59 -5.77 -10.03 -0.90
N MET A 60 -5.14 -10.94 -1.64
CA MET A 60 -5.75 -11.99 -2.45
C MET A 60 -5.07 -13.33 -2.17
N ASP A 61 -5.51 -14.39 -2.84
CA ASP A 61 -4.82 -15.68 -2.83
C ASP A 61 -3.35 -15.50 -3.25
N GLY A 62 -2.43 -16.04 -2.43
CA GLY A 62 -0.98 -15.87 -2.61
C GLY A 62 -0.38 -14.56 -2.08
N THR A 63 -1.20 -13.58 -1.65
CA THR A 63 -0.72 -12.31 -1.06
C THR A 63 -1.40 -11.98 0.26
N THR A 64 -1.79 -12.99 1.00
CA THR A 64 -2.64 -12.94 2.18
C THR A 64 -2.11 -12.14 3.37
N PRO A 65 -0.79 -11.98 3.62
CA PRO A 65 -0.33 -11.24 4.79
C PRO A 65 -0.38 -9.72 4.65
N ARG A 66 -0.74 -9.16 3.49
CA ARG A 66 -0.76 -7.72 3.26
C ARG A 66 -1.88 -7.04 4.03
N ILE A 67 -1.52 -5.98 4.76
CA ILE A 67 -2.46 -5.17 5.55
C ILE A 67 -2.67 -3.79 4.95
N LEU A 68 -1.59 -3.13 4.54
CA LEU A 68 -1.63 -1.83 3.86
C LEU A 68 -0.84 -1.92 2.55
N ALA A 69 -1.30 -1.16 1.58
CA ALA A 69 -0.54 -0.82 0.39
C ALA A 69 -0.13 0.66 0.44
N TRP A 70 0.97 0.98 -0.21
CA TRP A 70 1.42 2.34 -0.40
C TRP A 70 1.94 2.56 -1.82
N MET A 71 1.81 3.79 -2.31
CA MET A 71 2.27 4.17 -3.63
C MET A 71 2.69 5.63 -3.65
N PHE A 72 3.86 5.90 -4.22
CA PHE A 72 4.29 7.24 -4.61
C PHE A 72 4.10 7.44 -6.10
N TYR A 73 3.58 8.61 -6.51
CA TYR A 73 3.73 9.10 -7.86
C TYR A 73 5.12 9.75 -7.99
N LEU A 74 5.92 9.27 -8.94
CA LEU A 74 7.30 9.74 -9.13
C LEU A 74 7.40 10.86 -10.18
N ASN A 75 6.32 11.14 -10.88
CA ASN A 75 6.16 12.30 -11.76
C ASN A 75 4.70 12.76 -11.78
N THR A 76 4.51 14.01 -12.18
CA THR A 76 3.17 14.56 -12.40
C THR A 76 2.67 14.15 -13.79
N VAL A 77 1.44 13.64 -13.84
CA VAL A 77 0.70 13.32 -15.06
C VAL A 77 -0.58 14.14 -15.06
N THR A 78 -0.73 15.06 -16.01
CA THR A 78 -1.85 16.00 -16.07
C THR A 78 -2.99 15.53 -16.95
N ASP A 79 -2.73 14.55 -17.81
CA ASP A 79 -3.73 13.94 -18.67
C ASP A 79 -4.15 12.58 -18.11
N LYS A 80 -5.07 12.58 -17.14
CA LYS A 80 -5.52 11.41 -16.37
C LYS A 80 -4.39 10.83 -15.50
N GLY A 81 -4.08 9.53 -15.61
CA GLY A 81 -2.94 8.87 -14.96
C GLY A 81 -3.12 8.51 -13.48
N GLY A 82 -4.25 8.85 -12.89
CA GLY A 82 -4.54 8.65 -11.46
C GLY A 82 -4.82 7.20 -11.08
N THR A 83 -5.23 7.01 -9.83
CA THR A 83 -5.71 5.73 -9.28
C THR A 83 -7.13 5.92 -8.77
N HIS A 84 -8.05 5.08 -9.25
CA HIS A 84 -9.46 5.14 -8.89
C HIS A 84 -9.81 4.07 -7.86
N PHE A 85 -10.43 4.49 -6.75
CA PHE A 85 -10.93 3.62 -5.69
C PHE A 85 -12.44 3.42 -5.87
N THR A 86 -12.80 2.24 -6.36
CA THR A 86 -14.16 1.95 -6.87
C THR A 86 -15.25 2.09 -5.80
N ASN A 87 -15.00 1.62 -4.57
CA ASN A 87 -16.02 1.63 -3.52
C ASN A 87 -16.35 3.03 -2.99
N TYR A 88 -15.48 3.99 -3.22
CA TYR A 88 -15.62 5.37 -2.74
C TYR A 88 -15.90 6.37 -3.86
N ASP A 89 -15.77 5.93 -5.12
CA ASP A 89 -15.82 6.81 -6.30
C ASP A 89 -14.82 7.98 -6.21
N ILE A 90 -13.61 7.67 -5.74
CA ILE A 90 -12.54 8.66 -5.55
C ILE A 90 -11.39 8.33 -6.50
N THR A 91 -10.91 9.34 -7.19
CA THR A 91 -9.68 9.26 -8.01
C THR A 91 -8.61 10.15 -7.41
N THR A 92 -7.43 9.57 -7.17
CA THR A 92 -6.24 10.36 -6.80
C THR A 92 -5.55 10.86 -8.05
N ASP A 93 -5.16 12.15 -8.09
CA ASP A 93 -4.36 12.67 -9.21
C ASP A 93 -2.90 12.20 -9.10
N ALA A 94 -2.30 11.97 -10.25
CA ALA A 94 -0.89 11.63 -10.37
C ALA A 94 -0.02 12.89 -10.25
N VAL A 95 0.30 13.29 -9.02
CA VAL A 95 1.14 14.44 -8.70
C VAL A 95 2.47 13.95 -8.13
N GLU A 96 3.59 14.41 -8.67
CA GLU A 96 4.93 14.05 -8.19
C GLU A 96 5.07 14.25 -6.68
N GLY A 97 5.61 13.24 -6.00
CA GLY A 97 5.78 13.22 -4.55
C GLY A 97 4.52 12.86 -3.76
N ARG A 98 3.34 12.76 -4.38
CA ARG A 98 2.13 12.32 -3.67
C ARG A 98 2.27 10.88 -3.23
N LEU A 99 2.12 10.66 -1.93
CA LEU A 99 2.00 9.34 -1.30
C LEU A 99 0.52 9.03 -1.03
N VAL A 100 0.11 7.83 -1.40
CA VAL A 100 -1.19 7.26 -1.04
C VAL A 100 -0.94 6.00 -0.21
N ILE A 101 -1.63 5.87 0.93
CA ILE A 101 -1.60 4.69 1.81
C ILE A 101 -3.04 4.23 2.00
N TRP A 102 -3.31 2.94 1.80
CA TRP A 102 -4.66 2.39 1.92
C TRP A 102 -4.66 0.94 2.44
N PRO A 103 -5.78 0.48 3.07
CA PRO A 103 -5.95 -0.92 3.43
C PRO A 103 -5.87 -1.84 2.22
N ALA A 104 -5.18 -2.97 2.38
CA ALA A 104 -4.95 -3.93 1.29
C ALA A 104 -6.20 -4.73 0.87
N TYR A 105 -7.33 -4.53 1.56
CA TYR A 105 -8.52 -5.37 1.47
C TYR A 105 -9.51 -4.91 0.39
N TRP A 106 -10.53 -5.74 0.15
CA TRP A 106 -11.64 -5.49 -0.81
C TRP A 106 -12.39 -4.17 -0.57
N THR A 107 -12.33 -3.61 0.63
CA THR A 107 -12.90 -2.29 0.94
C THR A 107 -12.24 -1.18 0.13
N HIS A 108 -11.02 -1.40 -0.35
CA HIS A 108 -10.26 -0.45 -1.16
C HIS A 108 -9.91 -1.03 -2.54
N THR A 109 -10.88 -1.70 -3.16
CA THR A 109 -10.75 -2.12 -4.56
C THR A 109 -10.46 -0.92 -5.44
N HIS A 110 -9.42 -1.02 -6.25
CA HIS A 110 -8.91 0.08 -7.06
C HIS A 110 -8.34 -0.40 -8.39
N HIS A 111 -8.12 0.55 -9.30
CA HIS A 111 -7.41 0.32 -10.56
C HIS A 111 -6.68 1.59 -11.01
N GLY A 112 -5.64 1.41 -11.81
CA GLY A 112 -4.89 2.50 -12.42
C GLY A 112 -5.62 3.05 -13.64
N ILE A 113 -5.68 4.37 -13.75
CA ILE A 113 -6.15 5.05 -14.95
C ILE A 113 -4.93 5.34 -15.83
N ALA A 114 -4.99 4.91 -17.09
CA ALA A 114 -3.94 5.22 -18.05
C ALA A 114 -3.96 6.71 -18.40
N SER A 115 -2.78 7.27 -18.63
CA SER A 115 -2.66 8.52 -19.35
C SER A 115 -2.63 8.22 -20.85
N PRO A 116 -3.44 8.88 -21.66
CA PRO A 116 -3.39 8.66 -23.10
C PRO A 116 -2.14 9.27 -23.77
N THR A 117 -1.48 10.23 -23.13
CA THR A 117 -0.42 11.03 -23.75
C THR A 117 0.90 11.08 -23.01
N GLN A 118 0.92 10.70 -21.71
CA GLN A 118 2.07 10.92 -20.84
C GLN A 118 2.58 9.62 -20.21
N ILE A 119 3.87 9.54 -20.00
CA ILE A 119 4.52 8.46 -19.26
C ILE A 119 4.25 8.68 -17.77
N LYS A 120 3.91 7.60 -17.06
CA LYS A 120 3.72 7.59 -15.62
C LYS A 120 4.74 6.69 -14.93
N TYR A 121 5.33 7.19 -13.86
CA TYR A 121 6.20 6.41 -12.96
C TYR A 121 5.60 6.36 -11.57
N ILE A 122 5.60 5.18 -10.97
CA ILE A 122 5.20 4.98 -9.57
C ILE A 122 6.22 4.11 -8.84
N ALA A 123 6.29 4.28 -7.52
CA ALA A 123 6.90 3.31 -6.61
C ALA A 123 5.80 2.77 -5.71
N THR A 124 5.66 1.45 -5.60
CA THR A 124 4.60 0.82 -4.79
C THR A 124 5.13 -0.36 -4.00
N GLY A 125 4.54 -0.56 -2.82
CA GLY A 125 4.89 -1.65 -1.92
C GLY A 125 3.82 -1.87 -0.86
N TRP A 126 4.14 -2.70 0.11
CA TRP A 126 3.17 -3.21 1.07
C TRP A 126 3.72 -3.24 2.48
N TYR A 127 2.81 -3.20 3.44
CA TYR A 127 3.02 -3.62 4.82
C TYR A 127 2.34 -4.97 5.01
N GLU A 128 3.03 -5.89 5.68
CA GLU A 128 2.55 -7.24 5.92
C GLU A 128 2.56 -7.57 7.40
N PHE A 129 1.67 -8.46 7.81
CA PHE A 129 1.74 -9.04 9.13
C PHE A 129 3.07 -9.77 9.32
N LYS A 130 3.70 -9.54 10.46
CA LYS A 130 4.86 -10.32 10.87
C LYS A 130 4.45 -11.77 11.00
N GLN A 131 5.02 -12.64 10.18
CA GLN A 131 4.85 -14.08 10.35
C GLN A 131 5.58 -14.48 11.63
N LYS A 132 4.86 -14.56 12.75
CA LYS A 132 5.27 -15.48 13.81
C LYS A 132 5.06 -16.88 13.23
N GLY A 133 6.08 -17.75 13.33
CA GLY A 133 5.90 -19.17 13.04
C GLY A 133 4.61 -19.61 13.72
N LEU A 134 3.65 -20.06 12.92
CA LEU A 134 2.28 -20.37 13.33
C LEU A 134 2.29 -21.39 14.47
N GLN A 135 2.18 -20.91 15.71
CA GLN A 135 1.59 -21.67 16.80
C GLN A 135 0.16 -21.15 17.01
N LEU A 136 -0.71 -21.49 16.06
CA LEU A 136 -2.16 -21.22 16.12
C LEU A 136 -2.75 -21.67 17.47
N ASN A 137 -2.20 -22.70 18.07
CA ASN A 137 -2.64 -23.24 19.36
C ASN A 137 -2.41 -22.26 20.53
N GLU A 138 -1.28 -21.53 20.56
CA GLU A 138 -1.00 -20.59 21.66
C GLU A 138 -1.95 -19.41 21.65
N TYR A 139 -2.38 -18.95 20.48
CA TYR A 139 -3.31 -17.81 20.38
C TYR A 139 -4.70 -18.15 20.90
N PHE A 140 -5.23 -19.30 20.54
CA PHE A 140 -6.53 -19.75 21.04
C PHE A 140 -6.49 -20.01 22.54
N ASP A 141 -5.40 -20.54 23.07
CA ASP A 141 -5.21 -20.78 24.51
C ASP A 141 -5.13 -19.49 25.31
N GLU A 142 -4.49 -18.42 24.80
CA GLU A 142 -4.47 -17.11 25.46
C GLU A 142 -5.83 -16.39 25.39
N ALA A 143 -6.52 -16.44 24.26
CA ALA A 143 -7.84 -15.85 24.11
C ALA A 143 -8.89 -16.52 25.03
N VAL A 144 -8.82 -17.84 25.20
CA VAL A 144 -9.69 -18.58 26.12
C VAL A 144 -9.38 -18.25 27.58
N LYS A 145 -8.11 -18.03 27.96
CA LYS A 145 -7.72 -17.63 29.34
C LYS A 145 -8.17 -16.23 29.72
N GLN A 146 -8.27 -15.31 28.74
CA GLN A 146 -8.74 -13.94 28.98
C GLN A 146 -10.27 -13.82 29.04
N SER A 147 -11.00 -14.85 28.60
CA SER A 147 -12.47 -14.88 28.60
C SER A 147 -13.08 -15.59 29.82
N GLN A 148 -12.27 -16.10 30.74
CA GLN A 148 -12.66 -16.70 32.05
C GLN A 148 -12.37 -15.72 33.21
#